data_87932e0dd24f67e7308c1363ce10fb75
#
_entry.id   87932e0dd24f67e7308c1363ce10fb75
#
_cell.length_a   1.000
_cell.length_b   1.000
_cell.length_c   1.000
_cell.angle_alpha   90.00
_cell.angle_beta   90.00
_cell.angle_gamma   90.00
#
_symmetry.space_group_name_H-M   'P 1'
#
loop_
_entity.id
_entity.type
_entity.pdbx_description
1 polymer ?
#
loop_
_entity_poly.entity_id
_entity_poly.type
_entity_poly.pdbx_seq_one_letter_code
_entity_poly.pdbx_strand_id
1 'polypeptide(L)'
;LDHILFYGPPGVGKTTLAGIIAQEMGGQLRTTTGPALERAGDLAAIVSNVEPGDVLFIDEIHRMPAQVEEILYPAMEDFALHIVVGKGPLAKTIGLSLPRFTLCGATTRLGLLTSPLRARFGIVEQLALYTEEELTRIVLRAGGVMEIQILVEAAREIARRARGTPRVALRLL
;
A
#
# COMPACT_ATOMS: atom_id res chain seq x y z
N LEU A 1 7.99 5.19 -12.34
CA LEU A 1 7.20 5.94 -11.35
C LEU A 1 7.97 5.94 -10.04
N ASP A 2 7.95 7.06 -9.31
CA ASP A 2 8.55 7.15 -7.99
C ASP A 2 7.78 6.32 -6.97
N HIS A 3 8.43 5.99 -5.84
CA HIS A 3 7.76 5.32 -4.74
C HIS A 3 6.73 6.25 -4.09
N ILE A 4 5.59 5.70 -3.69
CA ILE A 4 4.41 6.44 -3.24
C ILE A 4 4.08 6.07 -1.79
N LEU A 5 3.81 7.06 -0.96
CA LEU A 5 3.30 6.88 0.39
C LEU A 5 1.89 7.44 0.50
N PHE A 6 0.93 6.57 0.78
CA PHE A 6 -0.42 6.96 1.12
C PHE A 6 -0.63 7.03 2.62
N TYR A 7 -1.16 8.14 3.13
CA TYR A 7 -1.52 8.22 4.54
C TYR A 7 -2.94 8.78 4.72
N GLY A 8 -3.59 8.39 5.79
CA GLY A 8 -4.95 8.81 6.09
C GLY A 8 -5.78 7.75 6.81
N PRO A 9 -7.04 8.02 7.11
CA PRO A 9 -7.93 7.14 7.85
C PRO A 9 -8.03 5.74 7.25
N PRO A 10 -8.40 4.71 8.03
CA PRO A 10 -8.63 3.38 7.49
C PRO A 10 -9.88 3.36 6.60
N GLY A 11 -9.85 2.52 5.55
CA GLY A 11 -11.01 2.30 4.68
C GLY A 11 -11.30 3.38 3.63
N VAL A 12 -10.36 4.33 3.41
CA VAL A 12 -10.49 5.39 2.39
C VAL A 12 -9.98 5.00 1.00
N GLY A 13 -9.51 3.76 0.80
CA GLY A 13 -9.15 3.25 -0.53
C GLY A 13 -7.65 3.21 -0.85
N LYS A 14 -6.74 3.27 0.13
CA LYS A 14 -5.27 3.21 -0.10
C LYS A 14 -4.85 2.00 -0.94
N THR A 15 -5.31 0.80 -0.59
CA THR A 15 -5.03 -0.43 -1.33
C THR A 15 -5.67 -0.42 -2.73
N THR A 16 -6.88 0.11 -2.85
CA THR A 16 -7.59 0.21 -4.14
C THR A 16 -6.82 1.11 -5.09
N LEU A 17 -6.30 2.24 -4.59
CA LEU A 17 -5.52 3.18 -5.39
C LEU A 17 -4.21 2.55 -5.87
N ALA A 18 -3.52 1.80 -4.99
CA ALA A 18 -2.32 1.05 -5.40
C ALA A 18 -2.64 0.01 -6.49
N GLY A 19 -3.80 -0.64 -6.43
CA GLY A 19 -4.26 -1.57 -7.47
C GLY A 19 -4.52 -0.88 -8.81
N ILE A 20 -5.12 0.31 -8.79
CA ILE A 20 -5.33 1.11 -10.00
C ILE A 20 -3.99 1.51 -10.61
N ILE A 21 -3.03 1.96 -9.79
CA ILE A 21 -1.69 2.31 -10.27
C ILE A 21 -1.00 1.11 -10.92
N ALA A 22 -1.07 -0.08 -10.31
CA ALA A 22 -0.50 -1.29 -10.89
C ALA A 22 -1.11 -1.60 -12.26
N GLN A 23 -2.42 -1.50 -12.38
CA GLN A 23 -3.13 -1.73 -13.63
C GLN A 23 -2.74 -0.71 -14.71
N GLU A 24 -2.67 0.58 -14.39
CA GLU A 24 -2.27 1.65 -15.31
C GLU A 24 -0.80 1.52 -15.75
N MET A 25 0.06 0.96 -14.90
CA MET A 25 1.46 0.67 -15.22
C MET A 25 1.65 -0.65 -15.99
N GLY A 26 0.60 -1.45 -16.17
CA GLY A 26 0.66 -2.75 -16.83
C GLY A 26 1.38 -3.83 -16.00
N GLY A 27 1.58 -3.60 -14.69
CA GLY A 27 2.19 -4.52 -13.75
C GLY A 27 1.18 -5.20 -12.82
N GLN A 28 1.67 -6.10 -11.99
CA GLN A 28 0.89 -6.79 -10.96
C GLN A 28 0.94 -6.04 -9.63
N LEU A 29 -0.16 -6.09 -8.86
CA LEU A 29 -0.17 -5.64 -7.48
C LEU A 29 0.24 -6.79 -6.57
N ARG A 30 1.36 -6.66 -5.88
CA ARG A 30 1.80 -7.57 -4.81
C ARG A 30 1.56 -6.92 -3.47
N THR A 31 0.84 -7.58 -2.59
CA THR A 31 0.40 -6.99 -1.32
C THR A 31 1.01 -7.71 -0.14
N THR A 32 1.45 -6.93 0.84
CA THR A 32 1.87 -7.41 2.16
C THR A 32 1.51 -6.37 3.22
N THR A 33 1.84 -6.64 4.47
CA THR A 33 1.64 -5.70 5.58
C THR A 33 2.93 -5.54 6.38
N GLY A 34 3.15 -4.37 6.99
CA GLY A 34 4.30 -4.15 7.86
C GLY A 34 4.48 -5.24 8.92
N PRO A 35 3.43 -5.62 9.66
CA PRO A 35 3.49 -6.71 10.64
C PRO A 35 3.83 -8.09 10.10
N ALA A 36 3.57 -8.37 8.83
CA ALA A 36 3.91 -9.66 8.19
C ALA A 36 5.39 -9.76 7.80
N LEU A 37 6.09 -8.65 7.78
CA LEU A 37 7.51 -8.55 7.46
C LEU A 37 8.33 -8.59 8.75
N GLU A 38 8.45 -9.75 9.38
CA GLU A 38 9.14 -9.89 10.66
C GLU A 38 10.67 -9.93 10.52
N ARG A 39 11.15 -10.44 9.40
CA ARG A 39 12.58 -10.68 9.15
C ARG A 39 13.00 -10.24 7.75
N ALA A 40 14.29 -10.02 7.58
CA ALA A 40 14.92 -9.75 6.29
C ALA A 40 14.53 -10.73 5.18
N GLY A 41 14.43 -12.02 5.52
CA GLY A 41 14.03 -13.07 4.58
C GLY A 41 12.60 -12.94 4.05
N ASP A 42 11.67 -12.41 4.86
CA ASP A 42 10.28 -12.22 4.45
C ASP A 42 10.19 -11.16 3.34
N LEU A 43 10.88 -10.03 3.54
CA LEU A 43 10.98 -8.99 2.52
C LEU A 43 11.68 -9.51 1.27
N ALA A 44 12.82 -10.20 1.44
CA ALA A 44 13.59 -10.75 0.33
C ALA A 44 12.76 -11.72 -0.52
N ALA A 45 11.96 -12.58 0.12
CA ALA A 45 11.08 -13.51 -0.57
C ALA A 45 10.02 -12.81 -1.43
N ILE A 46 9.49 -11.69 -0.96
CA ILE A 46 8.51 -10.91 -1.71
C ILE A 46 9.15 -10.17 -2.87
N VAL A 47 10.24 -9.41 -2.60
CA VAL A 47 10.83 -8.56 -3.64
C VAL A 47 11.61 -9.34 -4.70
N SER A 48 12.11 -10.54 -4.41
CA SER A 48 12.74 -11.41 -5.42
C SER A 48 11.75 -11.98 -6.45
N ASN A 49 10.45 -11.92 -6.17
CA ASN A 49 9.39 -12.33 -7.08
C ASN A 49 8.72 -11.16 -7.81
N VAL A 50 9.22 -9.94 -7.64
CA VAL A 50 8.69 -8.75 -8.31
C VAL A 50 9.19 -8.74 -9.76
N GLU A 51 8.33 -8.36 -10.70
CA GLU A 51 8.66 -8.19 -12.10
C GLU A 51 8.76 -6.70 -12.48
N PRO A 52 9.37 -6.35 -13.63
CA PRO A 52 9.45 -4.97 -14.08
C PRO A 52 8.06 -4.34 -14.22
N GLY A 53 7.83 -3.20 -13.56
CA GLY A 53 6.54 -2.51 -13.59
C GLY A 53 5.55 -2.93 -12.49
N ASP A 54 5.85 -3.96 -11.72
CA ASP A 54 5.02 -4.36 -10.57
C ASP A 54 4.93 -3.26 -9.52
N VAL A 55 3.82 -3.28 -8.78
CA VAL A 55 3.62 -2.45 -7.60
C VAL A 55 3.64 -3.34 -6.36
N LEU A 56 4.59 -3.09 -5.47
CA LEU A 56 4.62 -3.68 -4.14
C LEU A 56 3.87 -2.77 -3.17
N PHE A 57 2.75 -3.25 -2.64
CA PHE A 57 1.96 -2.53 -1.65
C PHE A 57 2.24 -3.07 -0.24
N ILE A 58 2.66 -2.19 0.68
CA ILE A 58 2.88 -2.53 2.09
C ILE A 58 1.88 -1.74 2.94
N ASP A 59 0.85 -2.41 3.43
CA ASP A 59 -0.10 -1.78 4.37
C ASP A 59 0.48 -1.71 5.79
N GLU A 60 0.06 -0.69 6.55
CA GLU A 60 0.56 -0.42 7.91
C GLU A 60 2.11 -0.42 7.97
N ILE A 61 2.76 0.19 6.98
CA ILE A 61 4.23 0.19 6.80
C ILE A 61 4.97 0.72 8.04
N HIS A 62 4.35 1.58 8.85
CA HIS A 62 4.89 2.08 10.12
C HIS A 62 5.08 1.00 11.20
N ARG A 63 4.54 -0.21 10.97
CA ARG A 63 4.68 -1.35 11.89
C ARG A 63 5.76 -2.34 11.46
N MET A 64 6.49 -2.01 10.42
CA MET A 64 7.63 -2.82 9.96
C MET A 64 8.78 -2.71 10.97
N PRO A 65 9.46 -3.82 11.33
CA PRO A 65 10.63 -3.78 12.18
C PRO A 65 11.78 -3.00 11.55
N ALA A 66 12.56 -2.28 12.38
CA ALA A 66 13.68 -1.46 11.90
C ALA A 66 14.70 -2.25 11.06
N GLN A 67 14.97 -3.50 11.42
CA GLN A 67 15.88 -4.38 10.66
C GLN A 67 15.40 -4.66 9.23
N VAL A 68 14.09 -4.73 9.02
CA VAL A 68 13.49 -4.93 7.69
C VAL A 68 13.46 -3.61 6.93
N GLU A 69 13.20 -2.52 7.64
CA GLU A 69 13.23 -1.17 7.07
C GLU A 69 14.60 -0.84 6.48
N GLU A 70 15.70 -1.15 7.18
CA GLU A 70 17.07 -0.94 6.70
C GLU A 70 17.38 -1.71 5.40
N ILE A 71 16.80 -2.89 5.23
CA ILE A 71 16.97 -3.70 4.01
C ILE A 71 16.11 -3.16 2.86
N LEU A 72 14.99 -2.53 3.19
CA LEU A 72 14.11 -1.92 2.19
C LEU A 72 14.76 -0.70 1.53
N TYR A 73 15.63 0.04 2.23
CA TYR A 73 16.27 1.23 1.68
C TYR A 73 17.02 1.00 0.36
N PRO A 74 18.01 0.08 0.28
CA PRO A 74 18.68 -0.19 -0.99
C PRO A 74 17.74 -0.80 -2.04
N ALA A 75 16.68 -1.50 -1.63
CA ALA A 75 15.68 -1.99 -2.58
C ALA A 75 14.90 -0.85 -3.25
N MET A 76 14.67 0.26 -2.52
CA MET A 76 13.99 1.45 -3.05
C MET A 76 14.93 2.33 -3.89
N GLU A 77 16.15 2.54 -3.45
CA GLU A 77 17.09 3.48 -4.08
C GLU A 77 17.83 2.85 -5.27
N ASP A 78 18.42 1.68 -5.03
CA ASP A 78 19.36 1.03 -5.95
C ASP A 78 18.75 -0.18 -6.68
N PHE A 79 17.52 -0.56 -6.36
CA PHE A 79 16.90 -1.80 -6.82
C PHE A 79 17.80 -3.01 -6.53
N ALA A 80 18.34 -3.07 -5.32
CA ALA A 80 19.22 -4.12 -4.85
C ALA A 80 18.87 -4.55 -3.43
N LEU A 81 19.07 -5.82 -3.13
CA LEU A 81 19.00 -6.36 -1.78
C LEU A 81 20.37 -6.83 -1.34
N HIS A 82 20.72 -6.53 -0.10
CA HIS A 82 21.91 -7.04 0.55
C HIS A 82 21.52 -7.97 1.70
N ILE A 83 21.69 -9.26 1.50
CA ILE A 83 21.32 -10.28 2.49
C ILE A 83 22.59 -10.89 3.08
N VAL A 84 22.70 -10.86 4.41
CA VAL A 84 23.79 -11.54 5.11
C VAL A 84 23.40 -13.00 5.34
N VAL A 85 24.14 -13.91 4.74
CA VAL A 85 23.97 -15.37 4.86
C VAL A 85 25.10 -15.95 5.69
N GLY A 86 24.75 -16.75 6.69
CA GLY A 86 25.71 -17.33 7.64
C GLY A 86 25.79 -16.58 8.95
N LYS A 87 26.64 -17.05 9.85
CA LYS A 87 26.88 -16.46 11.19
C LYS A 87 28.38 -16.33 11.45
N GLY A 88 28.75 -15.31 12.23
CA GLY A 88 30.13 -15.06 12.64
C GLY A 88 31.06 -14.64 11.51
N PRO A 89 32.38 -14.91 11.61
CA PRO A 89 33.39 -14.43 10.65
C PRO A 89 33.25 -15.01 9.24
N LEU A 90 32.43 -16.04 9.06
CA LEU A 90 32.16 -16.69 7.75
C LEU A 90 30.88 -16.16 7.11
N ALA A 91 30.21 -15.18 7.70
CA ALA A 91 29.04 -14.55 7.10
C ALA A 91 29.40 -13.85 5.79
N LYS A 92 28.64 -14.10 4.76
CA LYS A 92 28.79 -13.47 3.43
C LYS A 92 27.59 -12.60 3.12
N THR A 93 27.84 -11.42 2.60
CA THR A 93 26.79 -10.56 2.04
C THR A 93 26.56 -10.98 0.58
N ILE A 94 25.33 -11.34 0.27
CA ILE A 94 24.88 -11.64 -1.10
C ILE A 94 24.11 -10.43 -1.59
N GLY A 95 24.55 -9.81 -2.68
CA GLY A 95 23.82 -8.76 -3.39
C GLY A 95 22.90 -9.42 -4.44
N LEU A 96 21.62 -9.09 -4.38
CA LEU A 96 20.61 -9.49 -5.36
C LEU A 96 20.11 -8.24 -6.07
N SER A 97 20.28 -8.18 -7.40
CA SER A 97 19.68 -7.11 -8.21
C SER A 97 18.18 -7.35 -8.37
N LEU A 98 17.39 -6.30 -8.20
CA LEU A 98 15.95 -6.32 -8.36
C LEU A 98 15.54 -5.63 -9.67
N PRO A 99 14.45 -6.04 -10.30
CA PRO A 99 13.86 -5.28 -11.38
C PRO A 99 13.32 -3.94 -10.84
N ARG A 100 13.10 -2.98 -11.74
CA ARG A 100 12.47 -1.71 -11.36
C ARG A 100 11.00 -1.94 -11.04
N PHE A 101 10.61 -1.65 -9.82
CA PHE A 101 9.23 -1.72 -9.31
C PHE A 101 8.85 -0.41 -8.60
N THR A 102 7.57 -0.23 -8.35
CA THR A 102 7.08 0.88 -7.52
C THR A 102 6.65 0.37 -6.16
N LEU A 103 7.21 0.94 -5.09
CA LEU A 103 6.71 0.71 -3.74
C LEU A 103 5.58 1.67 -3.44
N CYS A 104 4.43 1.15 -3.05
CA CYS A 104 3.32 1.90 -2.47
C CYS A 104 3.21 1.56 -0.98
N GLY A 105 3.69 2.45 -0.12
CA GLY A 105 3.49 2.34 1.33
C GLY A 105 2.15 2.91 1.74
N ALA A 106 1.50 2.29 2.73
CA ALA A 106 0.28 2.84 3.32
C ALA A 106 0.38 2.89 4.84
N THR A 107 -0.12 3.98 5.42
CA THR A 107 -0.13 4.17 6.86
C THR A 107 -1.35 4.96 7.33
N THR A 108 -1.85 4.64 8.51
CA THR A 108 -2.82 5.47 9.23
C THR A 108 -2.13 6.47 10.15
N ARG A 109 -0.82 6.35 10.37
CA ARG A 109 -0.05 7.12 11.35
C ARG A 109 1.28 7.59 10.76
N LEU A 110 1.23 8.65 9.94
CA LEU A 110 2.41 9.21 9.28
C LEU A 110 3.56 9.54 10.26
N GLY A 111 3.23 10.03 11.45
CA GLY A 111 4.22 10.41 12.47
C GLY A 111 4.98 9.24 13.09
N LEU A 112 4.57 7.98 12.85
CA LEU A 112 5.29 6.79 13.29
C LEU A 112 6.28 6.26 12.26
N LEU A 113 6.28 6.79 11.03
CA LEU A 113 7.33 6.49 10.06
C LEU A 113 8.63 7.17 10.45
N THR A 114 9.72 6.44 10.28
CA THR A 114 11.05 7.01 10.44
C THR A 114 11.32 8.06 9.36
N SER A 115 12.09 9.08 9.70
CA SER A 115 12.47 10.12 8.74
C SER A 115 13.24 9.55 7.53
N PRO A 116 14.17 8.58 7.69
CA PRO A 116 14.84 7.96 6.56
C PRO A 116 13.90 7.24 5.59
N LEU A 117 12.92 6.47 6.10
CA LEU A 117 11.95 5.79 5.25
C LEU A 117 11.07 6.80 4.51
N ARG A 118 10.57 7.80 5.22
CA ARG A 118 9.70 8.82 4.62
C ARG A 118 10.39 9.60 3.50
N ALA A 119 11.67 9.93 3.66
CA ALA A 119 12.44 10.68 2.66
C ALA A 119 12.65 9.93 1.34
N ARG A 120 12.46 8.61 1.33
CA ARG A 120 12.62 7.76 0.15
C ARG A 120 11.35 7.65 -0.72
N PHE A 121 10.25 8.20 -0.25
CA PHE A 121 9.03 8.32 -1.06
C PHE A 121 9.06 9.65 -1.82
N GLY A 122 9.10 9.58 -3.14
CA GLY A 122 9.04 10.76 -4.01
C GLY A 122 7.66 11.41 -4.04
N ILE A 123 6.61 10.60 -3.77
CA ILE A 123 5.22 11.05 -3.75
C ILE A 123 4.62 10.71 -2.39
N VAL A 124 4.08 11.71 -1.70
CA VAL A 124 3.44 11.54 -0.37
C VAL A 124 2.05 12.16 -0.42
N GLU A 125 1.01 11.31 -0.41
CA GLU A 125 -0.36 11.73 -0.63
C GLU A 125 -1.27 11.42 0.56
N GLN A 126 -2.04 12.43 0.96
CA GLN A 126 -3.05 12.31 2.01
C GLN A 126 -4.39 11.91 1.41
N LEU A 127 -4.91 10.76 1.83
CA LEU A 127 -6.28 10.38 1.55
C LEU A 127 -7.18 10.86 2.68
N ALA A 128 -8.06 11.78 2.37
CA ALA A 128 -9.05 12.32 3.31
C ALA A 128 -10.32 11.46 3.38
N LEU A 129 -11.17 11.75 4.35
CA LEU A 129 -12.53 11.23 4.37
C LEU A 129 -13.33 11.82 3.19
N TYR A 130 -14.20 11.01 2.64
CA TYR A 130 -15.08 11.38 1.53
C TYR A 130 -16.26 12.23 2.00
N THR A 131 -16.73 13.10 1.14
CA THR A 131 -17.99 13.83 1.32
C THR A 131 -19.20 12.89 1.16
N GLU A 132 -20.36 13.33 1.61
CA GLU A 132 -21.62 12.58 1.45
C GLU A 132 -21.96 12.38 -0.03
N GLU A 133 -21.73 13.39 -0.87
CA GLU A 133 -21.97 13.32 -2.31
C GLU A 133 -21.04 12.30 -2.99
N GLU A 134 -19.77 12.27 -2.63
CA GLU A 134 -18.80 11.31 -3.17
C GLU A 134 -19.17 9.89 -2.77
N LEU A 135 -19.53 9.68 -1.50
CA LEU A 135 -19.99 8.36 -1.03
C LEU A 135 -21.29 7.93 -1.69
N THR A 136 -22.22 8.85 -1.91
CA THR A 136 -23.47 8.56 -2.63
C THR A 136 -23.18 8.05 -4.03
N ARG A 137 -22.25 8.69 -4.75
CA ARG A 137 -21.81 8.21 -6.09
C ARG A 137 -21.17 6.82 -6.04
N ILE A 138 -20.35 6.56 -5.01
CA ILE A 138 -19.72 5.25 -4.81
C ILE A 138 -20.79 4.17 -4.58
N VAL A 139 -21.78 4.44 -3.73
CA VAL A 139 -22.87 3.49 -3.42
C VAL A 139 -23.71 3.19 -4.66
N LEU A 140 -24.12 4.23 -5.41
CA LEU A 140 -24.88 4.05 -6.65
C LEU A 140 -24.11 3.26 -7.71
N ARG A 141 -22.82 3.55 -7.89
CA ARG A 141 -21.94 2.78 -8.79
C ARG A 141 -21.82 1.31 -8.36
N ALA A 142 -21.63 1.07 -7.07
CA ALA A 142 -21.53 -0.29 -6.53
C ALA A 142 -22.83 -1.07 -6.74
N GLY A 143 -23.99 -0.43 -6.51
CA GLY A 143 -25.29 -1.00 -6.81
C GLY A 143 -25.43 -1.42 -8.28
N GLY A 144 -24.99 -0.56 -9.21
CA GLY A 144 -24.99 -0.89 -10.63
C GLY A 144 -24.11 -2.10 -10.98
N VAL A 145 -22.95 -2.22 -10.36
CA VAL A 145 -22.06 -3.39 -10.54
C VAL A 145 -22.66 -4.67 -9.96
N MET A 146 -23.42 -4.55 -8.88
CA MET A 146 -24.11 -5.67 -8.23
C MET A 146 -25.49 -5.96 -8.84
N GLU A 147 -25.90 -5.21 -9.88
CA GLU A 147 -27.22 -5.29 -10.54
C GLU A 147 -28.39 -5.03 -9.57
N ILE A 148 -28.14 -4.23 -8.53
CA ILE A 148 -29.14 -3.83 -7.54
C ILE A 148 -29.62 -2.41 -7.88
N GLN A 149 -30.95 -2.22 -7.99
CA GLN A 149 -31.54 -0.91 -8.11
C GLN A 149 -31.57 -0.20 -6.74
N ILE A 150 -30.87 0.91 -6.63
CA ILE A 150 -30.80 1.71 -5.42
C ILE A 150 -31.43 3.07 -5.68
N LEU A 151 -32.38 3.48 -4.85
CA LEU A 151 -32.91 4.83 -4.87
C LEU A 151 -31.84 5.82 -4.39
N VAL A 152 -31.81 7.00 -4.99
CA VAL A 152 -30.83 8.05 -4.64
C VAL A 152 -30.91 8.42 -3.16
N GLU A 153 -32.12 8.49 -2.62
CA GLU A 153 -32.39 8.79 -1.19
C GLU A 153 -31.79 7.71 -0.28
N ALA A 154 -31.92 6.43 -0.66
CA ALA A 154 -31.34 5.32 0.08
C ALA A 154 -29.80 5.36 0.02
N ALA A 155 -29.23 5.66 -1.15
CA ALA A 155 -27.80 5.83 -1.31
C ALA A 155 -27.23 6.98 -0.46
N ARG A 156 -27.94 8.11 -0.38
CA ARG A 156 -27.59 9.24 0.50
C ARG A 156 -27.63 8.85 1.97
N GLU A 157 -28.65 8.11 2.40
CA GLU A 157 -28.76 7.68 3.80
C GLU A 157 -27.60 6.72 4.17
N ILE A 158 -27.22 5.79 3.28
CA ILE A 158 -26.04 4.94 3.44
C ILE A 158 -24.78 5.81 3.55
N ALA A 159 -24.61 6.77 2.64
CA ALA A 159 -23.46 7.68 2.61
C ALA A 159 -23.31 8.46 3.92
N ARG A 160 -24.40 9.02 4.42
CA ARG A 160 -24.46 9.76 5.69
C ARG A 160 -24.01 8.90 6.87
N ARG A 161 -24.49 7.66 6.94
CA ARG A 161 -24.13 6.69 8.01
C ARG A 161 -22.69 6.19 7.90
N ALA A 162 -22.10 6.21 6.72
CA ALA A 162 -20.74 5.76 6.47
C ALA A 162 -19.65 6.74 6.98
N ARG A 163 -20.02 7.96 7.35
CA ARG A 163 -19.12 8.95 7.97
C ARG A 163 -17.80 9.14 7.21
N GLY A 164 -17.89 9.35 5.92
CA GLY A 164 -16.72 9.61 5.07
C GLY A 164 -15.89 8.38 4.67
N THR A 165 -16.34 7.15 4.99
CA THR A 165 -15.55 5.95 4.79
C THR A 165 -16.17 5.02 3.73
N PRO A 166 -15.60 4.90 2.52
CA PRO A 166 -16.09 4.01 1.46
C PRO A 166 -16.28 2.56 1.90
N ARG A 167 -15.33 2.01 2.67
CA ARG A 167 -15.45 0.64 3.21
C ARG A 167 -16.71 0.44 4.03
N VAL A 168 -17.09 1.44 4.84
CA VAL A 168 -18.31 1.37 5.65
C VAL A 168 -19.54 1.51 4.76
N ALA A 169 -19.51 2.42 3.78
CA ALA A 169 -20.61 2.61 2.83
C ALA A 169 -20.94 1.32 2.06
N LEU A 170 -19.90 0.67 1.52
CA LEU A 170 -20.05 -0.59 0.77
C LEU A 170 -20.46 -1.78 1.65
N ARG A 171 -20.19 -1.74 2.95
CA ARG A 171 -20.66 -2.77 3.88
C ARG A 171 -22.11 -2.57 4.32
N LEU A 172 -22.61 -1.34 4.26
CA LEU A 172 -24.02 -1.00 4.57
C LEU A 172 -24.94 -1.20 3.36
N LEU A 173 -24.38 -1.27 2.16
CA LEU A 173 -25.05 -1.63 0.94
C LEU A 173 -25.39 -3.13 0.91
#